data_bbb02a5b7de58f425cd8bbaa866f747d
#
_entry.id   bbb02a5b7de58f425cd8bbaa866f747d
#
_cell.length_a   1.000
_cell.length_b   1.000
_cell.length_c   1.000
_cell.angle_alpha   90.00
_cell.angle_beta   90.00
_cell.angle_gamma   90.00
#
_symmetry.space_group_name_H-M   'P 1'
#
loop_
_entity.id
_entity.type
_entity.pdbx_description
1 polymer ?
#
loop_
_entity_poly.entity_id
_entity_poly.type
_entity_poly.pdbx_seq_one_letter_code
_entity_poly.pdbx_strand_id
1 'polypeptide(L)'
;MTNEERRPTGLLHTADELRQLIRNNPTLPLRVFAGEEANSGDYSYMSCSYIKAYKGEFLDCAQTVNDCMCYTDRDEFEEAVADSLADGDYTDEEFDALVKKAIAEYDPYWKPCIILNVDN
;
A
#
# COMPACT_ATOMS: atom_id res chain seq x y z
N MET A 1 -22.87 21.08 -5.54
CA MET A 1 -21.80 20.09 -5.46
C MET A 1 -22.27 18.88 -4.68
N THR A 2 -21.98 17.72 -5.19
CA THR A 2 -22.38 16.48 -4.54
C THR A 2 -21.33 16.02 -3.54
N ASN A 3 -21.72 15.12 -2.65
CA ASN A 3 -20.80 14.55 -1.67
C ASN A 3 -19.73 13.67 -2.31
N GLU A 4 -20.01 13.10 -3.47
CA GLU A 4 -19.07 12.27 -4.18
C GLU A 4 -17.81 13.01 -4.56
N GLU A 5 -17.93 14.30 -4.87
CA GLU A 5 -16.79 15.12 -5.24
C GLU A 5 -15.85 15.37 -4.06
N ARG A 6 -16.36 15.27 -2.83
CA ARG A 6 -15.60 15.48 -1.61
C ARG A 6 -15.14 14.17 -0.98
N ARG A 7 -15.75 13.08 -1.40
CA ARG A 7 -15.44 11.78 -0.83
C ARG A 7 -14.05 11.33 -1.26
N PRO A 8 -13.21 10.92 -0.31
CA PRO A 8 -11.91 10.37 -0.68
C PRO A 8 -12.08 9.20 -1.64
N THR A 9 -11.20 9.14 -2.64
CA THR A 9 -11.21 8.05 -3.61
C THR A 9 -11.12 6.70 -2.91
N GLY A 10 -12.04 5.82 -3.22
CA GLY A 10 -12.06 4.47 -2.69
C GLY A 10 -12.76 4.29 -1.35
N LEU A 11 -13.13 5.39 -0.66
CA LEU A 11 -13.81 5.25 0.63
C LEU A 11 -15.17 4.61 0.46
N LEU A 12 -15.41 3.52 1.18
CA LEU A 12 -16.64 2.75 1.08
C LEU A 12 -17.68 3.22 2.09
N HIS A 13 -18.91 3.34 1.61
CA HIS A 13 -20.07 3.63 2.45
C HIS A 13 -21.08 2.49 2.44
N THR A 14 -21.04 1.65 1.41
CA THR A 14 -21.94 0.51 1.26
C THR A 14 -21.20 -0.69 0.69
N ALA A 15 -21.76 -1.87 0.92
CA ALA A 15 -21.21 -3.09 0.35
C ALA A 15 -21.30 -3.12 -1.18
N ASP A 16 -22.27 -2.41 -1.76
CA ASP A 16 -22.45 -2.38 -3.20
C ASP A 16 -21.26 -1.73 -3.91
N GLU A 17 -20.66 -0.73 -3.30
CA GLU A 17 -19.48 -0.07 -3.84
C GLU A 17 -18.32 -1.06 -3.98
N LEU A 18 -18.12 -1.90 -2.98
CA LEU A 18 -17.08 -2.95 -3.04
C LEU A 18 -17.44 -4.01 -4.09
N ARG A 19 -18.71 -4.38 -4.15
CA ARG A 19 -19.18 -5.36 -5.12
C ARG A 19 -18.92 -4.91 -6.55
N GLN A 20 -19.16 -3.64 -6.85
CA GLN A 20 -18.89 -3.08 -8.16
C GLN A 20 -17.41 -3.12 -8.51
N LEU A 21 -16.56 -2.77 -7.54
CA LEU A 21 -15.11 -2.82 -7.75
C LEU A 21 -14.64 -4.24 -8.07
N ILE A 22 -15.15 -5.23 -7.34
CA ILE A 22 -14.80 -6.64 -7.57
C ILE A 22 -15.31 -7.08 -8.94
N ARG A 23 -16.55 -6.72 -9.28
CA ARG A 23 -17.16 -7.10 -10.56
C ARG A 23 -16.38 -6.54 -11.74
N ASN A 24 -15.88 -5.32 -11.62
CA ASN A 24 -15.11 -4.67 -12.68
C ASN A 24 -13.69 -5.21 -12.81
N ASN A 25 -13.21 -5.93 -11.80
CA ASN A 25 -11.85 -6.48 -11.78
C ASN A 25 -11.86 -7.95 -11.32
N PRO A 26 -12.55 -8.84 -12.06
CA PRO A 26 -12.82 -10.19 -11.56
C PRO A 26 -11.60 -11.11 -11.44
N THR A 27 -10.49 -10.75 -12.08
CA THR A 27 -9.29 -11.59 -12.06
C THR A 27 -8.25 -11.10 -11.05
N LEU A 28 -8.47 -9.94 -10.44
CA LEU A 28 -7.51 -9.40 -9.47
C LEU A 28 -7.75 -9.98 -8.08
N PRO A 29 -6.66 -10.34 -7.37
CA PRO A 29 -6.80 -10.76 -5.98
C PRO A 29 -7.23 -9.60 -5.09
N LEU A 30 -7.91 -9.92 -3.99
CA LEU A 30 -8.27 -8.96 -2.96
C LEU A 30 -7.23 -9.05 -1.84
N ARG A 31 -6.62 -7.91 -1.49
CA ARG A 31 -5.66 -7.84 -0.40
C ARG A 31 -6.16 -6.83 0.63
N VAL A 32 -6.10 -7.23 1.89
CA VAL A 32 -6.57 -6.40 3.01
C VAL A 32 -5.38 -5.90 3.80
N PHE A 33 -5.34 -4.60 4.03
CA PHE A 33 -4.28 -3.96 4.81
C PHE A 33 -4.92 -3.25 6.00
N ALA A 34 -4.47 -3.60 7.20
CA ALA A 34 -4.94 -2.99 8.44
C ALA A 34 -3.99 -1.87 8.84
N GLY A 35 -4.54 -0.69 9.06
CA GLY A 35 -3.77 0.45 9.49
C GLY A 35 -3.28 0.30 10.93
N GLU A 36 -2.49 1.24 11.38
CA GLU A 36 -1.84 1.18 12.69
C GLU A 36 -2.85 1.09 13.83
N GLU A 37 -3.91 1.89 13.77
CA GLU A 37 -4.94 1.89 14.80
C GLU A 37 -5.70 0.56 14.85
N ALA A 38 -5.95 -0.03 13.70
CA ALA A 38 -6.69 -1.29 13.61
C ALA A 38 -5.88 -2.49 14.14
N ASN A 39 -4.56 -2.42 14.11
CA ASN A 39 -3.72 -3.55 14.50
C ASN A 39 -2.96 -3.36 15.82
N SER A 40 -3.24 -2.28 16.55
CA SER A 40 -2.49 -1.92 17.76
C SER A 40 -3.12 -2.40 19.06
N GLY A 41 -4.37 -2.89 19.05
CA GLY A 41 -5.09 -3.28 20.25
C GLY A 41 -4.97 -4.76 20.59
N ASP A 42 -5.38 -5.10 21.81
CA ASP A 42 -5.39 -6.47 22.31
C ASP A 42 -6.76 -7.14 22.18
N TYR A 43 -7.62 -6.58 21.35
CA TYR A 43 -9.00 -7.07 21.20
C TYR A 43 -9.05 -8.26 20.27
N SER A 44 -9.92 -9.22 20.57
CA SER A 44 -10.15 -10.37 19.68
C SER A 44 -10.78 -9.95 18.36
N TYR A 45 -11.65 -8.94 18.41
CA TYR A 45 -12.32 -8.39 17.24
C TYR A 45 -12.42 -6.89 17.37
N MET A 46 -12.41 -6.22 16.23
CA MET A 46 -12.55 -4.77 16.17
C MET A 46 -13.37 -4.43 14.93
N SER A 47 -14.35 -3.55 15.10
CA SER A 47 -15.09 -3.01 13.96
C SER A 47 -14.39 -1.74 13.49
N CYS A 48 -13.90 -1.76 12.28
CA CYS A 48 -13.19 -0.62 11.70
C CYS A 48 -14.18 0.36 11.09
N SER A 49 -14.06 1.62 11.46
CA SER A 49 -14.94 2.68 10.95
C SER A 49 -14.47 3.23 9.60
N TYR A 50 -13.22 3.02 9.27
CA TYR A 50 -12.63 3.46 8.00
C TYR A 50 -12.41 2.26 7.10
N ILE A 51 -13.05 2.26 5.94
CA ILE A 51 -12.89 1.20 4.94
C ILE A 51 -12.75 1.87 3.58
N LYS A 52 -11.63 1.63 2.93
CA LYS A 52 -11.33 2.18 1.61
C LYS A 52 -10.94 1.04 0.69
N ALA A 53 -11.52 1.02 -0.51
CA ALA A 53 -11.17 -0.01 -1.50
C ALA A 53 -10.92 0.64 -2.85
N TYR A 54 -9.89 0.15 -3.55
CA TYR A 54 -9.54 0.66 -4.87
C TYR A 54 -8.66 -0.33 -5.59
N LYS A 55 -8.56 -0.17 -6.91
CA LYS A 55 -7.64 -0.95 -7.73
C LYS A 55 -6.24 -0.33 -7.60
N GLY A 56 -5.26 -1.15 -7.28
CA GLY A 56 -3.90 -0.68 -7.11
C GLY A 56 -2.91 -1.81 -7.27
N GLU A 57 -1.77 -1.66 -6.63
CA GLU A 57 -0.74 -2.70 -6.62
C GLU A 57 -0.10 -2.75 -5.24
N PHE A 58 0.53 -3.86 -4.93
CA PHE A 58 1.27 -4.01 -3.68
C PHE A 58 2.60 -4.71 -3.96
N LEU A 59 3.55 -4.49 -3.07
CA LEU A 59 4.86 -5.13 -3.15
C LEU A 59 4.76 -6.50 -2.48
N ASP A 60 4.76 -7.55 -3.27
CA ASP A 60 4.61 -8.93 -2.80
C ASP A 60 5.99 -9.56 -2.59
N CYS A 61 6.59 -9.24 -1.47
CA CYS A 61 7.85 -9.83 -1.07
C CYS A 61 7.87 -10.03 0.44
N ALA A 62 8.75 -10.91 0.90
CA ALA A 62 8.83 -11.25 2.32
C ALA A 62 9.79 -10.33 3.09
N GLN A 63 10.43 -9.41 2.41
CA GLN A 63 11.44 -8.56 3.02
C GLN A 63 10.85 -7.27 3.54
N THR A 64 11.36 -6.84 4.69
CA THR A 64 11.01 -5.57 5.28
C THR A 64 11.99 -4.51 4.79
N VAL A 65 11.46 -3.36 4.38
CA VAL A 65 12.28 -2.19 4.06
C VAL A 65 11.94 -1.12 5.08
N ASN A 66 12.94 -0.65 5.81
CA ASN A 66 12.76 0.14 7.01
C ASN A 66 11.84 -0.62 7.98
N ASP A 67 10.86 0.02 8.57
CA ASP A 67 9.96 -0.62 9.53
C ASP A 67 8.64 -1.08 8.90
N CYS A 68 8.58 -1.12 7.58
CA CYS A 68 7.35 -1.43 6.88
C CYS A 68 7.44 -2.79 6.18
N MET A 69 6.48 -3.65 6.43
CA MET A 69 6.47 -4.99 5.85
C MET A 69 5.83 -5.06 4.48
N CYS A 70 5.12 -4.01 4.09
CA CYS A 70 4.40 -4.03 2.83
C CYS A 70 4.17 -2.59 2.35
N TYR A 71 4.21 -2.42 1.05
CA TYR A 71 4.02 -1.12 0.43
C TYR A 71 2.96 -1.23 -0.65
N THR A 72 2.14 -0.19 -0.75
CA THR A 72 1.14 -0.04 -1.82
C THR A 72 1.37 1.23 -2.63
N ASP A 73 2.37 2.00 -2.26
CA ASP A 73 2.73 3.26 -2.92
C ASP A 73 4.20 3.18 -3.31
N ARG A 74 4.48 3.27 -4.61
CA ARG A 74 5.85 3.18 -5.10
C ARG A 74 6.73 4.32 -4.63
N ASP A 75 6.18 5.53 -4.52
CA ASP A 75 6.94 6.69 -4.06
C ASP A 75 7.40 6.51 -2.63
N GLU A 76 6.52 6.03 -1.75
CA GLU A 76 6.88 5.73 -0.37
C GLU A 76 7.92 4.63 -0.28
N PHE A 77 7.80 3.61 -1.13
CA PHE A 77 8.78 2.53 -1.19
C PHE A 77 10.16 3.05 -1.62
N GLU A 78 10.19 3.89 -2.64
CA GLU A 78 11.45 4.45 -3.15
C GLU A 78 12.13 5.33 -2.11
N GLU A 79 11.36 6.12 -1.36
CA GLU A 79 11.90 6.89 -0.25
C GLU A 79 12.47 5.98 0.85
N ALA A 80 11.77 4.90 1.15
CA ALA A 80 12.22 3.95 2.17
C ALA A 80 13.54 3.27 1.76
N VAL A 81 13.67 2.91 0.49
CA VAL A 81 14.91 2.34 -0.03
C VAL A 81 16.05 3.34 0.07
N ALA A 82 15.81 4.59 -0.33
CA ALA A 82 16.81 5.63 -0.25
C ALA A 82 17.25 5.85 1.20
N ASP A 83 16.31 5.92 2.13
CA ASP A 83 16.61 6.08 3.55
C ASP A 83 17.44 4.92 4.10
N SER A 84 17.14 3.70 3.68
CA SER A 84 17.85 2.52 4.15
C SER A 84 19.30 2.48 3.67
N LEU A 85 19.63 3.18 2.61
CA LEU A 85 20.97 3.24 2.03
C LEU A 85 21.72 4.55 2.40
N ALA A 86 21.07 5.45 3.11
CA ALA A 86 21.60 6.78 3.38
C ALA A 86 22.83 6.80 4.29
N ASP A 87 23.04 5.76 5.08
CA ASP A 87 24.15 5.68 6.03
C ASP A 87 25.48 5.33 5.37
N GLY A 88 25.48 5.03 4.08
CA GLY A 88 26.68 4.68 3.35
C GLY A 88 27.48 5.93 2.95
N ASP A 89 28.77 5.72 2.69
CA ASP A 89 29.66 6.79 2.26
C ASP A 89 29.77 6.76 0.74
N TYR A 90 28.82 7.46 0.09
CA TYR A 90 28.72 7.49 -1.35
C TYR A 90 28.76 8.93 -1.89
N THR A 91 29.26 9.09 -3.11
CA THR A 91 29.03 10.33 -3.85
C THR A 91 27.54 10.38 -4.27
N ASP A 92 27.06 11.55 -4.65
CA ASP A 92 25.67 11.69 -5.10
C ASP A 92 25.35 10.78 -6.28
N GLU A 93 26.29 10.67 -7.22
CA GLU A 93 26.12 9.79 -8.38
C GLU A 93 26.07 8.31 -8.00
N GLU A 94 26.96 7.91 -7.10
CA GLU A 94 27.00 6.54 -6.59
C GLU A 94 25.73 6.20 -5.83
N PHE A 95 25.24 7.11 -5.02
CA PHE A 95 24.02 6.92 -4.24
C PHE A 95 22.82 6.76 -5.17
N ASP A 96 22.66 7.64 -6.16
CA ASP A 96 21.54 7.56 -7.11
C ASP A 96 21.55 6.24 -7.87
N ALA A 97 22.72 5.79 -8.31
CA ALA A 97 22.84 4.52 -9.04
C ALA A 97 22.49 3.34 -8.15
N LEU A 98 22.91 3.37 -6.89
CA LEU A 98 22.65 2.30 -5.93
C LEU A 98 21.15 2.22 -5.61
N VAL A 99 20.50 3.36 -5.39
CA VAL A 99 19.06 3.42 -5.13
C VAL A 99 18.27 2.88 -6.32
N LYS A 100 18.60 3.32 -7.53
CA LYS A 100 17.93 2.84 -8.75
C LYS A 100 18.06 1.34 -8.92
N LYS A 101 19.24 0.80 -8.66
CA LYS A 101 19.49 -0.63 -8.76
C LYS A 101 18.66 -1.40 -7.73
N ALA A 102 18.63 -0.92 -6.50
CA ALA A 102 17.88 -1.56 -5.42
C ALA A 102 16.38 -1.56 -5.74
N ILE A 103 15.84 -0.44 -6.22
CA ILE A 103 14.43 -0.33 -6.59
C ILE A 103 14.10 -1.30 -7.74
N ALA A 104 14.96 -1.38 -8.75
CA ALA A 104 14.72 -2.24 -9.90
C ALA A 104 14.66 -3.72 -9.53
N GLU A 105 15.38 -4.13 -8.50
CA GLU A 105 15.34 -5.52 -8.02
C GLU A 105 13.96 -5.92 -7.50
N TYR A 106 13.15 -4.96 -7.06
CA TYR A 106 11.81 -5.22 -6.54
C TYR A 106 10.71 -5.12 -7.60
N ASP A 107 11.02 -4.63 -8.81
CA ASP A 107 10.00 -4.48 -9.85
C ASP A 107 9.18 -5.73 -10.12
N PRO A 108 9.76 -6.94 -10.20
CA PRO A 108 8.97 -8.15 -10.46
C PRO A 108 7.98 -8.50 -9.35
N TYR A 109 8.14 -7.93 -8.17
CA TYR A 109 7.31 -8.25 -7.01
C TYR A 109 6.12 -7.32 -6.83
N TRP A 110 5.99 -6.28 -7.66
CA TRP A 110 4.81 -5.43 -7.66
C TRP A 110 3.69 -6.13 -8.40
N LYS A 111 2.58 -6.39 -7.70
CA LYS A 111 1.45 -7.15 -8.22
C LYS A 111 0.17 -6.33 -8.19
N PRO A 112 -0.62 -6.34 -9.27
CA PRO A 112 -1.92 -5.66 -9.27
C PRO A 112 -2.90 -6.39 -8.37
N CYS A 113 -3.78 -5.63 -7.72
CA CYS A 113 -4.77 -6.20 -6.82
C CYS A 113 -5.89 -5.19 -6.56
N ILE A 114 -6.95 -5.68 -5.91
CA ILE A 114 -7.93 -4.82 -5.27
C ILE A 114 -7.43 -4.63 -3.83
N ILE A 115 -7.21 -3.39 -3.44
CA ILE A 115 -6.73 -3.04 -2.12
C ILE A 115 -7.92 -2.68 -1.24
N LEU A 116 -8.02 -3.32 -0.08
CA LEU A 116 -8.98 -2.98 0.94
C LEU A 116 -8.21 -2.51 2.17
N ASN A 117 -8.26 -1.20 2.42
CA ASN A 117 -7.63 -0.61 3.60
C ASN A 117 -8.66 -0.46 4.69
N VAL A 118 -8.38 -1.00 5.87
CA VAL A 118 -9.25 -0.86 7.04
C VAL A 118 -8.48 -0.19 8.16
N ASP A 119 -9.16 0.69 8.87
CA ASP A 119 -8.58 1.35 10.03
C ASP A 119 -9.69 1.86 10.94
N ASN A 120 -9.28 2.35 12.07
CA ASN A 120 -10.25 2.81 13.06
C ASN A 120 -10.28 4.32 13.17
#